data_de0525c9104ac07b479f458a73ffc98f
#
_entry.id   de0525c9104ac07b479f458a73ffc98f
#
_cell.length_a   1.000
_cell.length_b   1.000
_cell.length_c   1.000
_cell.angle_alpha   90.00
_cell.angle_beta   90.00
_cell.angle_gamma   90.00
#
_symmetry.space_group_name_H-M   'P 1'
#
loop_
_entity.id
_entity.type
_entity.pdbx_description
1 polymer ?
#
loop_
_entity_poly.entity_id
_entity_poly.type
_entity_poly.pdbx_seq_one_letter_code
_entity_poly.pdbx_strand_id
1 'polypeptide(L)'
;SLENEVARVKSLVADLKFGATVLESDYRNIFSQFSKLVSFASGPEGILKMLQAIDVEKEIKKRVKEFPSIRSADQKKKAMSLIKLLINLYVSGVKPENMIIRKLPVIPPDIRPVVQLDGGRFASSDVNLFYRRVLMRNIRLKKMIQVGMPDIVKKNEIRLLQESINNLLVGEKNAAGKAGAGIKVFKSISDMLSGKEGVFRKNLLGKRVDYSGRS
;
A
#
# COMPACT_ATOMS: atom_id res chain seq x y z
N SER A 1 -26.87 -30.53 16.96
CA SER A 1 -27.17 -31.65 16.05
C SER A 1 -26.24 -31.56 14.85
N LEU A 2 -25.88 -32.68 14.27
CA LEU A 2 -25.03 -32.82 13.07
C LEU A 2 -25.53 -31.97 11.90
N GLU A 3 -26.83 -31.80 11.73
CA GLU A 3 -27.44 -30.99 10.70
C GLU A 3 -27.11 -29.50 10.82
N ASN A 4 -27.07 -28.95 12.03
CA ASN A 4 -26.70 -27.56 12.28
C ASN A 4 -25.22 -27.31 11.98
N GLU A 5 -24.38 -28.29 12.23
CA GLU A 5 -22.93 -28.23 11.97
C GLU A 5 -22.67 -28.30 10.45
N VAL A 6 -23.38 -29.17 9.74
CA VAL A 6 -23.33 -29.28 8.27
C VAL A 6 -23.85 -27.99 7.60
N ALA A 7 -24.93 -27.42 8.11
CA ALA A 7 -25.47 -26.15 7.59
C ALA A 7 -24.47 -25.00 7.80
N ARG A 8 -23.83 -24.93 9.00
CA ARG A 8 -22.80 -23.95 9.31
C ARG A 8 -21.56 -24.11 8.42
N VAL A 9 -21.10 -25.32 8.20
CA VAL A 9 -19.97 -25.60 7.31
C VAL A 9 -20.31 -25.24 5.86
N LYS A 10 -21.51 -25.59 5.39
CA LYS A 10 -21.95 -25.20 4.05
C LYS A 10 -22.01 -23.68 3.86
N SER A 11 -22.50 -22.92 4.84
CA SER A 11 -22.49 -21.46 4.76
C SER A 11 -21.06 -20.88 4.76
N LEU A 12 -20.17 -21.37 5.60
CA LEU A 12 -18.78 -20.97 5.63
C LEU A 12 -18.05 -21.24 4.30
N VAL A 13 -18.29 -22.40 3.70
CA VAL A 13 -17.69 -22.79 2.42
C VAL A 13 -18.27 -21.97 1.26
N ALA A 14 -19.56 -21.63 1.30
CA ALA A 14 -20.20 -20.80 0.26
C ALA A 14 -19.61 -19.37 0.20
N ASP A 15 -19.16 -18.85 1.33
CA ASP A 15 -18.53 -17.53 1.44
C ASP A 15 -17.04 -17.52 1.06
N LEU A 16 -16.39 -18.70 0.98
CA LEU A 16 -15.00 -18.85 0.58
C LEU A 16 -14.83 -18.73 -0.94
N LYS A 17 -14.87 -17.51 -1.44
CA LYS A 17 -14.52 -17.20 -2.83
C LYS A 17 -13.08 -16.76 -2.92
N PHE A 18 -12.45 -16.95 -4.08
CA PHE A 18 -11.11 -16.42 -4.34
C PHE A 18 -11.09 -14.91 -4.10
N GLY A 19 -10.22 -14.48 -3.17
CA GLY A 19 -10.13 -13.09 -2.76
C GLY A 19 -11.08 -12.66 -1.63
N ALA A 20 -11.86 -13.59 -1.06
CA ALA A 20 -12.64 -13.27 0.12
C ALA A 20 -11.74 -13.01 1.34
N THR A 21 -12.14 -12.03 2.15
CA THR A 21 -11.47 -11.75 3.43
C THR A 21 -12.15 -12.50 4.55
N VAL A 22 -11.37 -13.20 5.35
CA VAL A 22 -11.85 -14.00 6.48
C VAL A 22 -11.31 -13.41 7.78
N LEU A 23 -12.17 -13.33 8.81
CA LEU A 23 -11.74 -12.93 10.15
C LEU A 23 -10.82 -13.96 10.78
N GLU A 24 -9.92 -13.53 11.66
CA GLU A 24 -8.96 -14.45 12.29
C GLU A 24 -9.61 -15.51 13.17
N SER A 25 -10.75 -15.20 13.77
CA SER A 25 -11.59 -16.18 14.51
C SER A 25 -12.06 -17.32 13.62
N ASP A 26 -12.57 -16.97 12.44
CA ASP A 26 -13.12 -17.94 11.48
C ASP A 26 -12.00 -18.70 10.77
N TYR A 27 -10.87 -18.02 10.51
CA TYR A 27 -9.67 -18.65 9.96
C TYR A 27 -9.22 -19.86 10.77
N ARG A 28 -9.16 -19.77 12.09
CA ARG A 28 -8.73 -20.88 12.94
C ARG A 28 -9.63 -22.10 12.81
N ASN A 29 -10.95 -21.86 12.77
CA ASN A 29 -11.95 -22.91 12.62
C ASN A 29 -11.89 -23.56 11.24
N ILE A 30 -11.79 -22.76 10.18
CA ILE A 30 -11.73 -23.24 8.79
C ILE A 30 -10.39 -23.96 8.53
N PHE A 31 -9.27 -23.40 9.01
CA PHE A 31 -7.96 -23.96 8.80
C PHE A 31 -7.79 -25.33 9.49
N SER A 32 -8.32 -25.51 10.70
CA SER A 32 -8.24 -26.79 11.40
C SER A 32 -8.95 -27.93 10.66
N GLN A 33 -10.05 -27.60 9.96
CA GLN A 33 -10.89 -28.59 9.26
C GLN A 33 -10.53 -28.74 7.76
N PHE A 34 -10.12 -27.65 7.10
CA PHE A 34 -9.99 -27.58 5.64
C PHE A 34 -8.60 -27.13 5.14
N SER A 35 -7.54 -27.26 5.95
CA SER A 35 -6.19 -26.82 5.60
C SER A 35 -5.64 -27.39 4.30
N LYS A 36 -6.11 -28.58 3.88
CA LYS A 36 -5.70 -29.23 2.62
C LYS A 36 -6.45 -28.69 1.39
N LEU A 37 -7.60 -28.08 1.57
CA LEU A 37 -8.49 -27.65 0.48
C LEU A 37 -8.41 -26.13 0.23
N VAL A 38 -8.09 -25.35 1.26
CA VAL A 38 -8.12 -23.89 1.21
C VAL A 38 -6.76 -23.33 1.57
N SER A 39 -6.18 -22.53 0.71
CA SER A 39 -4.94 -21.79 0.97
C SER A 39 -5.27 -20.38 1.46
N PHE A 40 -4.75 -20.04 2.62
CA PHE A 40 -4.85 -18.71 3.18
C PHE A 40 -3.53 -17.97 3.06
N ALA A 41 -3.60 -16.69 2.82
CA ALA A 41 -2.45 -15.81 2.86
C ALA A 41 -2.83 -14.50 3.56
N SER A 42 -1.93 -13.93 4.32
CA SER A 42 -2.18 -12.68 5.03
C SER A 42 -1.32 -11.55 4.47
N GLY A 43 -1.88 -10.33 4.51
CA GLY A 43 -1.16 -9.13 4.15
C GLY A 43 -0.74 -9.05 2.67
N PRO A 44 0.37 -8.35 2.37
CA PRO A 44 0.82 -8.11 1.00
C PRO A 44 1.13 -9.37 0.18
N GLU A 45 1.54 -10.46 0.84
CA GLU A 45 1.83 -11.74 0.17
C GLU A 45 0.58 -12.37 -0.43
N GLY A 46 -0.55 -12.28 0.28
CA GLY A 46 -1.84 -12.75 -0.23
C GLY A 46 -2.28 -11.97 -1.46
N ILE A 47 -2.19 -10.65 -1.39
CA ILE A 47 -2.51 -9.76 -2.51
C ILE A 47 -1.58 -10.04 -3.69
N LEU A 48 -0.29 -10.26 -3.45
CA LEU A 48 0.68 -10.60 -4.48
C LEU A 48 0.30 -11.88 -5.23
N LYS A 49 -0.03 -12.96 -4.51
CA LYS A 49 -0.48 -14.22 -5.11
C LYS A 49 -1.74 -14.03 -5.96
N MET A 50 -2.68 -13.22 -5.48
CA MET A 50 -3.89 -12.88 -6.22
C MET A 50 -3.58 -12.12 -7.51
N LEU A 51 -2.69 -11.12 -7.45
CA LEU A 51 -2.29 -10.33 -8.62
C LEU A 51 -1.52 -11.17 -9.65
N GLN A 52 -0.69 -12.12 -9.20
CA GLN A 52 0.03 -13.05 -10.07
C GLN A 52 -0.91 -14.03 -10.80
N ALA A 53 -2.04 -14.36 -10.20
CA ALA A 53 -3.04 -15.24 -10.82
C ALA A 53 -3.91 -14.55 -11.88
N ILE A 54 -3.84 -13.22 -12.01
CA ILE A 54 -4.64 -12.45 -12.97
C ILE A 54 -4.01 -12.53 -14.37
N ASP A 55 -4.75 -13.12 -15.30
CA ASP A 55 -4.51 -13.00 -16.73
C ASP A 55 -5.22 -11.76 -17.26
N VAL A 56 -4.44 -10.70 -17.52
CA VAL A 56 -4.97 -9.38 -17.89
C VAL A 56 -5.81 -9.44 -19.16
N GLU A 57 -5.37 -10.21 -20.18
CA GLU A 57 -6.09 -10.31 -21.46
C GLU A 57 -7.45 -10.99 -21.30
N LYS A 58 -7.50 -12.10 -20.57
CA LYS A 58 -8.75 -12.81 -20.28
C LYS A 58 -9.72 -11.94 -19.47
N GLU A 59 -9.19 -11.22 -18.48
CA GLU A 59 -10.02 -10.34 -17.63
C GLU A 59 -10.60 -9.17 -18.44
N ILE A 60 -9.83 -8.56 -19.37
CA ILE A 60 -10.34 -7.53 -20.28
C ILE A 60 -11.51 -8.08 -21.11
N LYS A 61 -11.31 -9.23 -21.78
CA LYS A 61 -12.33 -9.86 -22.62
C LYS A 61 -13.59 -10.17 -21.83
N LYS A 62 -13.46 -10.65 -20.60
CA LYS A 62 -14.57 -10.92 -19.68
C LYS A 62 -15.33 -9.65 -19.33
N ARG A 63 -14.64 -8.60 -18.85
CA ARG A 63 -15.25 -7.34 -18.42
C ARG A 63 -15.93 -6.59 -19.56
N VAL A 64 -15.34 -6.61 -20.75
CA VAL A 64 -15.96 -5.99 -21.94
C VAL A 64 -17.26 -6.70 -22.30
N LYS A 65 -17.33 -8.03 -22.20
CA LYS A 65 -18.56 -8.80 -22.45
C LYS A 65 -19.64 -8.52 -21.39
N GLU A 66 -19.26 -8.36 -20.13
CA GLU A 66 -20.19 -8.09 -19.03
C GLU A 66 -20.69 -6.62 -19.02
N PHE A 67 -19.94 -5.69 -19.60
CA PHE A 67 -20.23 -4.25 -19.56
C PHE A 67 -21.63 -3.85 -20.05
N PRO A 68 -22.17 -4.39 -21.16
CA PRO A 68 -23.50 -4.04 -21.63
C PRO A 68 -24.63 -4.44 -20.66
N SER A 69 -24.42 -5.48 -19.85
CA SER A 69 -25.44 -5.99 -18.91
C SER A 69 -25.60 -5.13 -17.66
N ILE A 70 -24.66 -4.22 -17.39
CA ILE A 70 -24.69 -3.35 -16.21
C ILE A 70 -25.76 -2.26 -16.39
N ARG A 71 -26.74 -2.20 -15.50
CA ARG A 71 -27.83 -1.22 -15.57
C ARG A 71 -27.53 0.09 -14.83
N SER A 72 -26.84 0.02 -13.68
CA SER A 72 -26.54 1.18 -12.84
C SER A 72 -25.45 2.07 -13.44
N ALA A 73 -25.67 3.38 -13.49
CA ALA A 73 -24.71 4.37 -13.98
C ALA A 73 -23.41 4.37 -13.19
N ASP A 74 -23.47 4.26 -11.86
CA ASP A 74 -22.28 4.23 -10.99
C ASP A 74 -21.47 2.95 -11.19
N GLN A 75 -22.15 1.81 -11.37
CA GLN A 75 -21.46 0.55 -11.66
C GLN A 75 -20.82 0.58 -13.05
N LYS A 76 -21.47 1.19 -14.07
CA LYS A 76 -20.85 1.42 -15.38
C LYS A 76 -19.57 2.27 -15.28
N LYS A 77 -19.62 3.35 -14.52
CA LYS A 77 -18.44 4.22 -14.31
C LYS A 77 -17.28 3.46 -13.65
N LYS A 78 -17.56 2.68 -12.63
CA LYS A 78 -16.55 1.81 -11.95
C LYS A 78 -16.00 0.75 -12.90
N ALA A 79 -16.85 0.06 -13.65
CA ALA A 79 -16.46 -0.95 -14.63
C ALA A 79 -15.59 -0.33 -15.75
N MET A 80 -15.96 0.84 -16.27
CA MET A 80 -15.17 1.56 -17.27
C MET A 80 -13.78 1.94 -16.74
N SER A 81 -13.69 2.43 -15.50
CA SER A 81 -12.41 2.76 -14.87
C SER A 81 -11.51 1.53 -14.73
N LEU A 82 -12.09 0.39 -14.34
CA LEU A 82 -11.37 -0.88 -14.24
C LEU A 82 -10.89 -1.37 -15.61
N ILE A 83 -11.76 -1.33 -16.64
CA ILE A 83 -11.39 -1.72 -18.01
C ILE A 83 -10.23 -0.85 -18.53
N LYS A 84 -10.30 0.48 -18.32
CA LYS A 84 -9.21 1.40 -18.70
C LYS A 84 -7.90 1.04 -18.00
N LEU A 85 -7.94 0.72 -16.69
CA LEU A 85 -6.77 0.31 -15.94
C LEU A 85 -6.15 -0.97 -16.53
N LEU A 86 -6.99 -1.99 -16.80
CA LEU A 86 -6.53 -3.26 -17.37
C LEU A 86 -5.93 -3.08 -18.77
N ILE A 87 -6.57 -2.25 -19.62
CA ILE A 87 -6.04 -1.91 -20.95
C ILE A 87 -4.68 -1.20 -20.83
N ASN A 88 -4.54 -0.23 -19.92
CA ASN A 88 -3.28 0.44 -19.70
C ASN A 88 -2.18 -0.51 -19.23
N LEU A 89 -2.48 -1.45 -18.34
CA LEU A 89 -1.54 -2.50 -17.92
C LEU A 89 -1.13 -3.39 -19.10
N TYR A 90 -2.08 -3.78 -19.94
CA TYR A 90 -1.83 -4.60 -21.12
C TYR A 90 -0.93 -3.88 -22.14
N VAL A 91 -1.28 -2.63 -22.49
CA VAL A 91 -0.53 -1.81 -23.45
C VAL A 91 0.88 -1.47 -22.96
N SER A 92 1.03 -1.17 -21.67
CA SER A 92 2.34 -0.86 -21.06
C SER A 92 3.22 -2.11 -20.84
N GLY A 93 2.67 -3.31 -20.97
CA GLY A 93 3.37 -4.56 -20.65
C GLY A 93 3.69 -4.75 -19.16
N VAL A 94 3.11 -3.91 -18.29
CA VAL A 94 3.35 -3.97 -16.84
C VAL A 94 2.45 -5.03 -16.21
N LYS A 95 3.07 -5.98 -15.52
CA LYS A 95 2.33 -7.03 -14.80
C LYS A 95 1.62 -6.46 -13.58
N PRO A 96 0.39 -6.96 -13.25
CA PRO A 96 -0.35 -6.53 -12.06
C PRO A 96 0.43 -6.68 -10.74
N GLU A 97 1.31 -7.70 -10.64
CA GLU A 97 2.15 -7.95 -9.47
C GLU A 97 3.10 -6.77 -9.12
N ASN A 98 3.43 -5.92 -10.11
CA ASN A 98 4.27 -4.74 -9.90
C ASN A 98 3.59 -3.63 -9.08
N MET A 99 2.28 -3.76 -8.81
CA MET A 99 1.58 -2.88 -7.86
C MET A 99 2.08 -3.08 -6.42
N ILE A 100 2.72 -4.21 -6.13
CA ILE A 100 3.33 -4.47 -4.83
C ILE A 100 4.78 -3.99 -4.83
N ILE A 101 5.06 -2.99 -4.02
CA ILE A 101 6.39 -2.39 -3.90
C ILE A 101 7.30 -3.35 -3.13
N ARG A 102 8.26 -3.97 -3.80
CA ARG A 102 9.29 -4.82 -3.17
C ARG A 102 10.57 -4.05 -2.84
N LYS A 103 10.89 -3.06 -3.66
CA LYS A 103 12.05 -2.17 -3.48
C LYS A 103 11.55 -0.75 -3.35
N LEU A 104 11.76 -0.16 -2.18
CA LEU A 104 11.37 1.22 -1.94
C LEU A 104 12.38 2.16 -2.59
N PRO A 105 11.96 3.07 -3.50
CA PRO A 105 12.85 4.08 -4.05
C PRO A 105 13.27 5.07 -2.96
N VAL A 106 14.54 5.44 -2.96
CA VAL A 106 15.09 6.42 -2.02
C VAL A 106 15.43 7.69 -2.78
N ILE A 107 14.88 8.81 -2.33
CA ILE A 107 15.14 10.12 -2.91
C ILE A 107 16.62 10.49 -2.71
N PRO A 108 17.28 11.11 -3.70
CA PRO A 108 18.66 11.59 -3.57
C PRO A 108 18.86 12.51 -2.38
N PRO A 109 20.07 12.51 -1.76
CA PRO A 109 20.37 13.35 -0.59
C PRO A 109 20.15 14.85 -0.81
N ASP A 110 20.40 15.36 -2.01
CA ASP A 110 20.29 16.78 -2.36
C ASP A 110 18.85 17.30 -2.20
N ILE A 111 17.85 16.45 -2.42
CA ILE A 111 16.44 16.83 -2.26
C ILE A 111 15.97 16.72 -0.79
N ARG A 112 16.74 16.03 0.07
CA ARG A 112 16.47 15.84 1.49
C ARG A 112 17.64 16.20 2.38
N PRO A 113 18.18 17.42 2.31
CA PRO A 113 19.40 17.80 2.97
C PRO A 113 19.32 17.70 4.48
N VAL A 114 20.48 17.46 5.10
CA VAL A 114 20.72 17.61 6.54
C VAL A 114 21.70 18.77 6.69
N VAL A 115 21.27 19.82 7.37
CA VAL A 115 22.04 21.05 7.56
C VAL A 115 22.42 21.18 9.03
N GLN A 116 23.68 21.47 9.27
CA GLN A 116 24.16 21.79 10.62
C GLN A 116 23.82 23.24 10.96
N LEU A 117 23.18 23.43 12.10
CA LEU A 117 22.86 24.74 12.67
C LEU A 117 23.91 25.14 13.71
N ASP A 118 23.94 26.41 14.02
CA ASP A 118 24.76 26.92 15.10
C ASP A 118 24.46 26.21 16.43
N GLY A 119 25.52 25.94 17.21
CA GLY A 119 25.41 25.18 18.45
C GLY A 119 25.37 23.66 18.30
N GLY A 120 25.82 23.11 17.18
CA GLY A 120 25.95 21.65 16.97
C GLY A 120 24.63 20.91 16.73
N ARG A 121 23.53 21.62 16.53
CA ARG A 121 22.23 21.04 16.20
C ARG A 121 22.12 20.79 14.69
N PHE A 122 21.33 19.77 14.31
CA PHE A 122 21.09 19.45 12.91
C PHE A 122 19.60 19.69 12.56
N ALA A 123 19.37 20.41 11.47
CA ALA A 123 18.07 20.46 10.82
C ALA A 123 18.03 19.42 9.71
N SER A 124 16.98 18.64 9.67
CA SER A 124 16.77 17.59 8.68
C SER A 124 15.43 17.72 8.00
N SER A 125 15.36 17.36 6.73
CA SER A 125 14.09 17.24 6.02
C SER A 125 13.17 16.23 6.71
N ASP A 126 11.87 16.53 6.76
CA ASP A 126 10.85 15.66 7.37
C ASP A 126 10.84 14.24 6.77
N VAL A 127 11.14 14.10 5.49
CA VAL A 127 11.22 12.79 4.79
C VAL A 127 12.29 11.88 5.39
N ASN A 128 13.39 12.43 5.91
CA ASN A 128 14.42 11.62 6.56
C ASN A 128 13.90 10.92 7.82
N LEU A 129 12.97 11.54 8.56
CA LEU A 129 12.32 10.91 9.71
C LEU A 129 11.46 9.71 9.27
N PHE A 130 10.72 9.84 8.16
CA PHE A 130 9.93 8.74 7.62
C PHE A 130 10.82 7.59 7.13
N TYR A 131 11.91 7.88 6.38
CA TYR A 131 12.87 6.84 5.99
C TYR A 131 13.49 6.14 7.21
N ARG A 132 13.86 6.89 8.24
CA ARG A 132 14.37 6.32 9.49
C ARG A 132 13.36 5.36 10.13
N ARG A 133 12.07 5.76 10.21
CA ARG A 133 11.00 4.91 10.76
C ARG A 133 10.88 3.60 9.95
N VAL A 134 10.86 3.69 8.62
CA VAL A 134 10.79 2.50 7.74
C VAL A 134 11.99 1.59 7.94
N LEU A 135 13.21 2.13 7.98
CA LEU A 135 14.44 1.36 8.19
C LEU A 135 14.43 0.65 9.56
N MET A 136 14.07 1.36 10.62
CA MET A 136 14.01 0.79 11.98
C MET A 136 13.00 -0.36 12.08
N ARG A 137 11.80 -0.19 11.47
CA ARG A 137 10.78 -1.24 11.41
C ARG A 137 11.25 -2.44 10.60
N ASN A 138 11.88 -2.21 9.45
CA ASN A 138 12.41 -3.28 8.60
C ASN A 138 13.53 -4.08 9.32
N ILE A 139 14.46 -3.40 10.00
CA ILE A 139 15.50 -4.05 10.79
C ILE A 139 14.89 -4.88 11.92
N ARG A 140 13.91 -4.35 12.63
CA ARG A 140 13.20 -5.04 13.70
C ARG A 140 12.51 -6.30 13.16
N LEU A 141 11.77 -6.19 12.04
CA LEU A 141 11.11 -7.32 11.40
C LEU A 141 12.12 -8.40 10.98
N LYS A 142 13.25 -8.02 10.37
CA LYS A 142 14.32 -8.96 10.02
C LYS A 142 14.85 -9.72 11.24
N LYS A 143 15.10 -9.03 12.34
CA LYS A 143 15.53 -9.67 13.60
C LYS A 143 14.48 -10.64 14.13
N MET A 144 13.20 -10.27 14.10
CA MET A 144 12.10 -11.14 14.56
C MET A 144 11.99 -12.42 13.71
N ILE A 145 12.21 -12.31 12.40
CA ILE A 145 12.23 -13.46 11.49
C ILE A 145 13.42 -14.38 11.82
N GLN A 146 14.61 -13.81 12.03
CA GLN A 146 15.83 -14.56 12.35
C GLN A 146 15.75 -15.32 13.68
N VAL A 147 15.11 -14.71 14.68
CA VAL A 147 14.91 -15.32 16.01
C VAL A 147 13.75 -16.34 16.03
N GLY A 148 12.98 -16.44 14.94
CA GLY A 148 11.85 -17.37 14.88
C GLY A 148 10.65 -16.97 15.74
N MET A 149 10.40 -15.68 15.91
CA MET A 149 9.27 -15.17 16.73
C MET A 149 7.92 -15.70 16.25
N PRO A 150 6.91 -15.80 17.14
CA PRO A 150 5.56 -16.22 16.78
C PRO A 150 4.94 -15.36 15.67
N ASP A 151 4.10 -15.97 14.83
CA ASP A 151 3.51 -15.31 13.67
C ASP A 151 2.63 -14.11 14.03
N ILE A 152 1.97 -14.13 15.17
CA ILE A 152 1.13 -13.03 15.67
C ILE A 152 1.96 -11.75 15.83
N VAL A 153 3.16 -11.86 16.41
CA VAL A 153 4.07 -10.72 16.62
C VAL A 153 4.61 -10.21 15.29
N LYS A 154 5.01 -11.14 14.39
CA LYS A 154 5.48 -10.79 13.03
C LYS A 154 4.40 -10.07 12.23
N LYS A 155 3.16 -10.54 12.27
CA LYS A 155 2.02 -9.90 11.57
C LYS A 155 1.80 -8.45 12.01
N ASN A 156 1.89 -8.18 13.32
CA ASN A 156 1.76 -6.81 13.82
C ASN A 156 2.90 -5.91 13.32
N GLU A 157 4.15 -6.40 13.33
CA GLU A 157 5.28 -5.59 12.85
C GLU A 157 5.22 -5.36 11.33
N ILE A 158 4.73 -6.33 10.54
CA ILE A 158 4.44 -6.16 9.10
C ILE A 158 3.40 -5.06 8.89
N ARG A 159 2.33 -5.03 9.68
CA ARG A 159 1.31 -3.96 9.63
C ARG A 159 1.91 -2.60 9.93
N LEU A 160 2.74 -2.50 10.97
CA LEU A 160 3.41 -1.24 11.35
C LEU A 160 4.44 -0.80 10.30
N LEU A 161 5.12 -1.73 9.63
CA LEU A 161 6.00 -1.43 8.51
C LEU A 161 5.20 -0.87 7.33
N GLN A 162 4.08 -1.50 6.97
CA GLN A 162 3.19 -1.01 5.92
C GLN A 162 2.67 0.40 6.22
N GLU A 163 2.26 0.65 7.47
CA GLU A 163 1.84 1.98 7.92
C GLU A 163 2.95 3.02 7.80
N SER A 164 4.18 2.65 8.15
CA SER A 164 5.35 3.53 8.01
C SER A 164 5.65 3.88 6.55
N ILE A 165 5.45 2.95 5.62
CA ILE A 165 5.60 3.18 4.17
C ILE A 165 4.46 4.06 3.65
N ASN A 166 3.23 3.83 4.08
CA ASN A 166 2.10 4.66 3.71
C ASN A 166 2.29 6.11 4.16
N ASN A 167 2.80 6.30 5.38
CA ASN A 167 3.09 7.64 5.93
C ASN A 167 4.23 8.33 5.17
N LEU A 168 5.24 7.59 4.72
CA LEU A 168 6.29 8.13 3.87
C LEU A 168 5.75 8.61 2.51
N LEU A 169 4.86 7.85 1.89
CA LEU A 169 4.37 8.15 0.54
C LEU A 169 3.26 9.22 0.53
N VAL A 170 2.29 9.11 1.44
CA VAL A 170 1.03 9.89 1.41
C VAL A 170 0.88 10.83 2.61
N GLY A 171 1.65 10.61 3.68
CA GLY A 171 1.59 11.37 4.92
C GLY A 171 0.61 10.82 5.95
N GLU A 172 0.74 11.34 7.17
CA GLU A 172 -0.08 10.95 8.32
C GLU A 172 -1.46 11.66 8.27
N LYS A 173 -2.28 11.36 7.25
CA LYS A 173 -3.59 12.02 7.06
C LYS A 173 -4.53 11.87 8.27
N ASN A 174 -4.38 10.80 9.04
CA ASN A 174 -5.19 10.56 10.23
C ASN A 174 -4.72 11.38 11.46
N ALA A 175 -3.50 11.89 11.45
CA ALA A 175 -3.01 12.78 12.50
C ALA A 175 -3.51 14.21 12.31
N ALA A 176 -3.73 14.66 11.08
CA ALA A 176 -4.22 16.01 10.79
C ALA A 176 -5.66 16.24 11.31
N GLY A 177 -6.50 15.20 11.37
CA GLY A 177 -7.85 15.29 11.95
C GLY A 177 -7.89 15.18 13.49
N LYS A 178 -6.80 14.70 14.12
CA LYS A 178 -6.64 14.56 15.58
C LYS A 178 -5.60 15.51 16.17
N ALA A 179 -4.83 16.19 15.32
CA ALA A 179 -3.86 17.17 15.75
C ALA A 179 -4.62 18.40 16.26
N GLY A 180 -4.71 18.52 17.58
CA GLY A 180 -5.07 19.78 18.22
C GLY A 180 -4.16 20.90 17.70
N ALA A 181 -4.64 22.13 17.72
CA ALA A 181 -3.88 23.31 17.30
C ALA A 181 -2.46 23.29 17.91
N GLY A 182 -1.43 23.10 17.08
CA GLY A 182 -0.02 23.14 17.50
C GLY A 182 0.83 21.91 17.17
N ILE A 183 0.27 20.79 16.71
CA ILE A 183 1.07 19.63 16.32
C ILE A 183 1.55 19.81 14.87
N LYS A 184 2.88 19.91 14.69
CA LYS A 184 3.51 19.98 13.36
C LYS A 184 3.30 18.67 12.61
N VAL A 185 2.57 18.72 11.50
CA VAL A 185 2.43 17.59 10.57
C VAL A 185 3.66 17.55 9.67
N PHE A 186 4.35 16.42 9.63
CA PHE A 186 5.51 16.23 8.78
C PHE A 186 5.10 16.04 7.30
N LYS A 187 5.86 16.67 6.39
CA LYS A 187 5.63 16.57 4.95
C LYS A 187 6.07 15.23 4.41
N SER A 188 5.14 14.52 3.76
CA SER A 188 5.39 13.29 3.02
C SER A 188 6.02 13.55 1.66
N ILE A 189 6.39 12.47 0.93
CA ILE A 189 6.85 12.57 -0.46
C ILE A 189 5.76 13.21 -1.34
N SER A 190 4.49 12.82 -1.19
CA SER A 190 3.38 13.41 -1.94
C SER A 190 3.24 14.91 -1.68
N ASP A 191 3.40 15.35 -0.43
CA ASP A 191 3.33 16.75 -0.05
C ASP A 191 4.52 17.56 -0.60
N MET A 192 5.70 16.93 -0.72
CA MET A 192 6.86 17.57 -1.35
C MET A 192 6.70 17.76 -2.85
N LEU A 193 5.94 16.91 -3.53
CA LEU A 193 5.74 16.98 -4.97
C LEU A 193 4.58 17.90 -5.34
N SER A 194 3.55 17.98 -4.51
CA SER A 194 2.30 18.69 -4.78
C SER A 194 2.30 20.13 -4.29
N GLY A 195 1.36 20.92 -4.82
CA GLY A 195 1.09 22.28 -4.37
C GLY A 195 2.02 23.35 -4.94
N LYS A 196 1.85 24.59 -4.45
CA LYS A 196 2.58 25.77 -4.93
C LYS A 196 4.08 25.71 -4.63
N GLU A 197 4.44 25.18 -3.47
CA GLU A 197 5.82 24.99 -3.00
C GLU A 197 6.39 23.61 -3.37
N GLY A 198 5.64 22.82 -4.13
CA GLY A 198 6.08 21.49 -4.57
C GLY A 198 7.15 21.56 -5.65
N VAL A 199 7.96 20.51 -5.73
CA VAL A 199 9.12 20.38 -6.64
C VAL A 199 8.72 20.62 -8.11
N PHE A 200 7.55 20.13 -8.53
CA PHE A 200 7.10 20.33 -9.92
C PHE A 200 6.89 21.80 -10.26
N ARG A 201 6.25 22.56 -9.40
CA ARG A 201 5.99 24.00 -9.67
C ARG A 201 7.18 24.89 -9.35
N LYS A 202 7.90 24.60 -8.26
CA LYS A 202 8.97 25.47 -7.76
C LYS A 202 10.31 25.25 -8.46
N ASN A 203 10.65 24.00 -8.80
CA ASN A 203 11.97 23.62 -9.28
C ASN A 203 12.01 23.12 -10.73
N LEU A 204 10.90 22.55 -11.25
CA LEU A 204 10.85 22.01 -12.60
C LEU A 204 10.23 22.96 -13.61
N LEU A 205 9.08 23.57 -13.29
CA LEU A 205 8.42 24.54 -14.18
C LEU A 205 9.04 25.92 -14.10
N GLY A 206 9.52 26.34 -12.93
CA GLY A 206 10.20 27.61 -12.71
C GLY A 206 11.63 27.38 -12.24
N LYS A 207 12.58 27.26 -13.16
CA LYS A 207 13.99 27.10 -12.83
C LYS A 207 14.68 28.45 -12.67
N ARG A 208 15.63 28.53 -11.75
CA ARG A 208 16.60 29.62 -11.68
C ARG A 208 17.88 29.17 -12.35
N VAL A 209 18.44 30.02 -13.19
CA VAL A 209 19.78 29.78 -13.78
C VAL A 209 20.82 30.00 -12.71
N ASP A 210 21.85 29.13 -12.67
CA ASP A 210 22.95 29.26 -11.72
C ASP A 210 23.60 30.64 -11.83
N TYR A 211 24.01 31.19 -10.71
CA TYR A 211 24.59 32.53 -10.58
C TYR A 211 23.67 33.68 -10.99
N SER A 212 22.36 33.46 -11.15
CA SER A 212 21.38 34.51 -11.40
C SER A 212 20.64 34.87 -10.12
N GLY A 213 20.38 36.17 -9.95
CA GLY A 213 19.57 36.73 -8.89
C GLY A 213 18.54 37.71 -9.43
N ARG A 214 17.53 38.03 -8.62
CA ARG A 214 16.60 39.09 -8.86
C ARG A 214 16.90 40.22 -7.88
N SER A 215 17.33 41.36 -8.38
CA SER A 215 17.44 42.60 -7.59
C SER A 215 16.09 43.23 -7.36
#